data_5e8e3b0b8b80a5d59bb7fe6a4b6cff4a
#
_entry.id   5e8e3b0b8b80a5d59bb7fe6a4b6cff4a
#
_cell.length_a   1.000
_cell.length_b   1.000
_cell.length_c   1.000
_cell.angle_alpha   90.00
_cell.angle_beta   90.00
_cell.angle_gamma   90.00
#
_symmetry.space_group_name_H-M   'P 1'
#
loop_
_entity.id
_entity.type
_entity.pdbx_description
1 polymer ?
#
loop_
_entity_poly.entity_id
_entity_poly.type
_entity_poly.pdbx_seq_one_letter_code
_entity_poly.pdbx_strand_id
1 'polypeptide(L)'
;SDLDSQEPQATPAEDANQQNAEAASENRSATDDGVLSYRDIPAFDGNPYVYVNDGEPVFTDEQRAAEPGYERYGELDELGRCTAAFAVVGPETQPTEKRGSIGEVRPSGWQMAKYDFVEGKYLFNRCHLLGYQLTGENANERNLITGTRYLNVQGMLPFENAVADYVDATGNHVLMAVTPVFE
;
A
#
# COMPACT_ATOMS: atom_id res chain seq x y z
N SER A 1 43.54 -5.70 42.11
CA SER A 1 42.92 -6.50 41.04
C SER A 1 41.78 -5.68 40.41
N ASP A 2 42.20 -5.03 39.35
CA ASP A 2 41.33 -4.12 38.57
C ASP A 2 40.49 -4.94 37.59
N LEU A 3 39.18 -4.79 37.66
CA LEU A 3 38.24 -5.30 36.65
C LEU A 3 37.88 -4.13 35.72
N ASP A 4 38.50 -4.17 34.56
CA ASP A 4 38.24 -3.31 33.42
C ASP A 4 36.85 -3.58 32.87
N SER A 5 35.96 -2.57 32.91
CA SER A 5 34.61 -2.61 32.34
C SER A 5 34.72 -1.98 30.95
N GLN A 6 34.83 -2.82 29.93
CA GLN A 6 34.65 -2.39 28.54
C GLN A 6 33.15 -2.23 28.20
N GLU A 7 32.76 -1.00 27.85
CA GLU A 7 31.49 -0.71 27.18
C GLU A 7 31.46 -1.34 25.79
N PRO A 8 30.31 -1.88 25.34
CA PRO A 8 30.17 -2.38 23.97
C PRO A 8 30.12 -1.22 22.99
N GLN A 9 31.06 -1.20 22.06
CA GLN A 9 31.03 -0.30 20.90
C GLN A 9 29.84 -0.63 19.99
N ALA A 10 29.09 0.40 19.63
CA ALA A 10 28.00 0.34 18.64
C ALA A 10 28.50 -0.16 17.29
N THR A 11 27.74 -1.04 16.69
CA THR A 11 28.07 -1.67 15.40
C THR A 11 27.80 -0.72 14.23
N PRO A 12 28.57 -0.76 13.13
CA PRO A 12 28.46 0.17 11.99
C PRO A 12 27.17 0.10 11.17
N ALA A 13 26.26 -0.83 11.49
CA ALA A 13 25.00 -1.04 10.75
C ALA A 13 23.91 -0.01 11.06
N GLU A 14 23.94 0.64 12.23
CA GLU A 14 22.94 1.66 12.60
C GLU A 14 23.20 3.01 11.93
N ASP A 15 24.46 3.37 11.74
CA ASP A 15 24.83 4.64 11.08
C ASP A 15 24.53 4.65 9.58
N ALA A 16 24.61 3.52 8.90
CA ALA A 16 24.28 3.42 7.48
C ALA A 16 22.78 3.57 7.20
N ASN A 17 21.92 3.16 8.13
CA ASN A 17 20.48 3.26 7.99
C ASN A 17 19.97 4.69 8.26
N GLN A 18 20.60 5.43 9.16
CA GLN A 18 20.29 6.84 9.41
C GLN A 18 20.74 7.75 8.26
N GLN A 19 21.92 7.52 7.69
CA GLN A 19 22.39 8.29 6.54
C GLN A 19 21.57 8.08 5.28
N ASN A 20 21.03 6.88 5.05
CA ASN A 20 20.11 6.62 3.92
C ASN A 20 18.74 7.25 4.13
N ALA A 21 18.26 7.34 5.37
CA ALA A 21 17.01 8.02 5.69
C ALA A 21 17.14 9.55 5.51
N GLU A 22 18.26 10.14 5.89
CA GLU A 22 18.53 11.57 5.68
C GLU A 22 18.73 11.93 4.20
N ALA A 23 19.43 11.10 3.42
CA ALA A 23 19.62 11.33 1.98
C ALA A 23 18.30 11.19 1.18
N ALA A 24 17.38 10.34 1.62
CA ALA A 24 16.02 10.23 1.03
C ALA A 24 15.12 11.42 1.38
N SER A 25 15.41 12.13 2.46
CA SER A 25 14.65 13.30 2.93
C SER A 25 14.91 14.57 2.08
N GLU A 26 16.07 14.69 1.45
CA GLU A 26 16.48 15.95 0.78
C GLU A 26 15.98 16.10 -0.67
N ASN A 27 15.35 15.09 -1.27
CA ASN A 27 14.99 15.12 -2.70
C ASN A 27 13.48 14.94 -2.95
N ARG A 28 12.63 15.66 -2.21
CA ARG A 28 11.18 15.58 -2.36
C ARG A 28 10.62 16.76 -3.17
N SER A 29 10.33 16.51 -4.41
CA SER A 29 9.38 17.30 -5.16
C SER A 29 8.02 16.60 -5.08
N ALA A 30 7.24 16.90 -4.03
CA ALA A 30 5.84 16.56 -4.03
C ALA A 30 5.16 17.39 -5.14
N THR A 31 4.39 16.75 -6.01
CA THR A 31 3.46 17.46 -6.86
C THR A 31 2.42 18.16 -5.99
N ASP A 32 1.85 19.25 -6.47
CA ASP A 32 0.94 20.16 -5.73
C ASP A 32 -0.30 19.46 -5.12
N ASP A 33 -0.56 18.22 -5.51
CA ASP A 33 -1.67 17.36 -5.06
C ASP A 33 -1.24 16.24 -4.09
N GLY A 34 0.02 16.20 -3.68
CA GLY A 34 0.57 15.18 -2.78
C GLY A 34 0.78 13.81 -3.42
N VAL A 35 0.58 13.66 -4.73
CA VAL A 35 0.82 12.41 -5.46
C VAL A 35 2.30 12.31 -5.85
N LEU A 36 2.94 11.20 -5.51
CA LEU A 36 4.32 10.91 -5.90
C LEU A 36 4.40 10.55 -7.39
N SER A 37 5.41 11.09 -8.08
CA SER A 37 5.82 10.57 -9.38
C SER A 37 6.60 9.27 -9.18
N TYR A 38 6.54 8.35 -10.16
CA TYR A 38 7.36 7.14 -10.12
C TYR A 38 8.87 7.44 -9.99
N ARG A 39 9.30 8.62 -10.43
CA ARG A 39 10.69 9.08 -10.33
C ARG A 39 11.13 9.42 -8.91
N ASP A 40 10.17 9.67 -8.02
CA ASP A 40 10.41 9.94 -6.61
C ASP A 40 10.48 8.66 -5.77
N ILE A 41 10.16 7.52 -6.39
CA ILE A 41 10.20 6.22 -5.72
C ILE A 41 11.63 5.69 -5.74
N PRO A 42 12.22 5.34 -4.59
CA PRO A 42 13.54 4.74 -4.55
C PRO A 42 13.62 3.43 -5.33
N ALA A 43 14.78 3.13 -5.87
CA ALA A 43 15.02 1.84 -6.50
C ALA A 43 14.77 0.69 -5.52
N PHE A 44 14.27 -0.43 -6.03
CA PHE A 44 14.04 -1.62 -5.21
C PHE A 44 15.36 -2.12 -4.59
N ASP A 45 15.37 -2.25 -3.27
CA ASP A 45 16.53 -2.65 -2.46
C ASP A 45 16.36 -4.00 -1.76
N GLY A 46 15.31 -4.75 -2.11
CA GLY A 46 14.95 -6.01 -1.46
C GLY A 46 13.84 -5.90 -0.42
N ASN A 47 13.42 -4.68 -0.05
CA ASN A 47 12.31 -4.45 0.86
C ASN A 47 10.99 -4.31 0.11
N PRO A 48 9.89 -4.89 0.64
CA PRO A 48 8.60 -4.87 -0.06
C PRO A 48 7.93 -3.50 -0.08
N TYR A 49 8.35 -2.56 0.75
CA TYR A 49 7.85 -1.20 0.82
C TYR A 49 8.88 -0.25 1.42
N VAL A 50 8.66 1.02 1.26
CA VAL A 50 9.46 2.09 1.85
C VAL A 50 8.54 3.18 2.38
N TYR A 51 8.87 3.76 3.52
CA TYR A 51 8.15 4.92 4.04
C TYR A 51 8.54 6.18 3.25
N VAL A 52 7.54 6.97 2.93
CA VAL A 52 7.70 8.30 2.35
C VAL A 52 7.14 9.34 3.31
N ASN A 53 7.56 10.59 3.17
CA ASN A 53 7.09 11.68 4.03
C ASN A 53 7.18 11.36 5.54
N ASP A 54 8.28 10.72 5.95
CA ASP A 54 8.53 10.28 7.34
C ASP A 54 7.42 9.39 7.93
N GLY A 55 6.68 8.69 7.06
CA GLY A 55 5.55 7.85 7.44
C GLY A 55 4.26 8.64 7.71
N GLU A 56 4.26 9.95 7.50
CA GLU A 56 3.07 10.78 7.70
C GLU A 56 2.19 10.75 6.44
N PRO A 57 0.95 10.29 6.54
CA PRO A 57 0.02 10.30 5.41
C PRO A 57 -0.42 11.72 5.07
N VAL A 58 -0.65 11.96 3.78
CA VAL A 58 -1.16 13.24 3.27
C VAL A 58 -2.58 13.06 2.77
N PHE A 59 -3.52 13.81 3.34
CA PHE A 59 -4.92 13.84 2.93
C PHE A 59 -5.34 15.27 2.60
N THR A 60 -6.23 15.41 1.62
CA THR A 60 -6.89 16.69 1.33
C THR A 60 -7.88 17.05 2.44
N ASP A 61 -8.29 18.32 2.51
CA ASP A 61 -9.33 18.74 3.45
C ASP A 61 -10.67 18.02 3.19
N GLU A 62 -11.00 17.77 1.91
CA GLU A 62 -12.19 16.99 1.53
C GLU A 62 -12.12 15.55 2.06
N GLN A 63 -10.97 14.89 1.91
CA GLN A 63 -10.76 13.54 2.45
C GLN A 63 -10.86 13.50 3.98
N ARG A 64 -10.30 14.51 4.65
CA ARG A 64 -10.38 14.62 6.14
C ARG A 64 -11.79 14.86 6.64
N ALA A 65 -12.63 15.50 5.85
CA ALA A 65 -14.03 15.80 6.18
C ALA A 65 -15.01 14.71 5.72
N ALA A 66 -14.52 13.66 5.07
CA ALA A 66 -15.38 12.57 4.59
C ALA A 66 -16.03 11.80 5.74
N GLU A 67 -17.31 11.48 5.56
CA GLU A 67 -18.09 10.79 6.59
C GLU A 67 -17.74 9.30 6.67
N PRO A 68 -17.96 8.65 7.81
CA PRO A 68 -17.85 7.19 7.95
C PRO A 68 -18.63 6.45 6.87
N GLY A 69 -18.01 5.41 6.31
CA GLY A 69 -18.61 4.63 5.22
C GLY A 69 -18.43 5.21 3.82
N TYR A 70 -17.81 6.38 3.69
CA TYR A 70 -17.50 6.96 2.39
C TYR A 70 -16.45 6.13 1.65
N GLU A 71 -16.72 5.84 0.39
CA GLU A 71 -15.81 5.16 -0.54
C GLU A 71 -15.82 5.86 -1.87
N ARG A 72 -14.65 5.96 -2.50
CA ARG A 72 -14.51 6.49 -3.85
C ARG A 72 -13.48 5.71 -4.63
N TYR A 73 -13.85 5.31 -5.83
CA TYR A 73 -12.98 4.68 -6.81
C TYR A 73 -12.91 5.60 -8.03
N GLY A 74 -11.71 6.12 -8.32
CA GLY A 74 -11.52 7.06 -9.42
C GLY A 74 -11.80 6.42 -10.78
N GLU A 75 -12.11 7.27 -11.77
CA GLU A 75 -12.28 6.83 -13.15
C GLU A 75 -10.98 6.18 -13.66
N LEU A 76 -11.11 5.19 -14.52
CA LEU A 76 -9.96 4.64 -15.24
C LEU A 76 -9.34 5.72 -16.13
N ASP A 77 -8.02 5.69 -16.27
CA ASP A 77 -7.33 6.58 -17.19
C ASP A 77 -7.50 6.17 -18.65
N GLU A 78 -6.92 6.92 -19.58
CA GLU A 78 -7.03 6.69 -21.03
C GLU A 78 -6.48 5.32 -21.47
N LEU A 79 -5.63 4.68 -20.67
CA LEU A 79 -5.09 3.36 -20.90
C LEU A 79 -5.87 2.26 -20.16
N GLY A 80 -6.99 2.60 -19.52
CA GLY A 80 -7.80 1.68 -18.73
C GLY A 80 -7.16 1.29 -17.40
N ARG A 81 -6.22 2.10 -16.88
CA ARG A 81 -5.55 1.85 -15.60
C ARG A 81 -6.32 2.51 -14.47
N CYS A 82 -6.31 1.88 -13.29
CA CYS A 82 -6.86 2.48 -12.09
C CYS A 82 -6.12 3.77 -11.73
N THR A 83 -6.87 4.71 -11.21
CA THR A 83 -6.38 5.93 -10.58
C THR A 83 -6.39 5.79 -9.05
N ALA A 84 -6.79 6.80 -8.28
CA ALA A 84 -6.83 6.70 -6.84
C ALA A 84 -8.11 6.05 -6.32
N ALA A 85 -7.99 5.28 -5.25
CA ALA A 85 -9.10 4.83 -4.42
C ALA A 85 -8.98 5.41 -3.01
N PHE A 86 -10.10 5.78 -2.40
CA PHE A 86 -10.16 6.35 -1.06
C PHE A 86 -11.36 5.81 -0.31
N ALA A 87 -11.18 5.51 0.99
CA ALA A 87 -12.27 5.14 1.88
C ALA A 87 -12.05 5.64 3.30
N VAL A 88 -13.15 5.90 3.99
CA VAL A 88 -13.21 5.99 5.45
C VAL A 88 -13.57 4.60 5.96
N VAL A 89 -12.56 3.79 6.22
CA VAL A 89 -12.72 2.38 6.61
C VAL A 89 -13.19 2.30 8.06
N GLY A 90 -14.22 1.52 8.29
CA GLY A 90 -14.77 1.30 9.61
C GLY A 90 -15.63 0.03 9.67
N PRO A 91 -16.28 -0.27 10.79
CA PRO A 91 -17.13 -1.45 10.92
C PRO A 91 -18.23 -1.53 9.83
N GLU A 92 -18.75 -0.39 9.40
CA GLU A 92 -19.83 -0.29 8.39
C GLU A 92 -19.34 -0.57 6.96
N THR A 93 -18.05 -0.45 6.67
CA THR A 93 -17.48 -0.76 5.33
C THR A 93 -17.03 -2.21 5.19
N GLN A 94 -16.80 -2.89 6.31
CA GLN A 94 -16.33 -4.26 6.29
C GLN A 94 -17.36 -5.21 5.64
N PRO A 95 -16.89 -6.26 4.93
CA PRO A 95 -17.78 -7.15 4.21
C PRO A 95 -18.71 -7.91 5.15
N THR A 96 -19.98 -8.05 4.75
CA THR A 96 -21.00 -8.87 5.42
C THR A 96 -21.20 -10.21 4.73
N GLU A 97 -20.60 -10.39 3.55
CA GLU A 97 -20.67 -11.58 2.73
C GLU A 97 -19.29 -12.18 2.47
N LYS A 98 -19.27 -13.43 2.06
CA LYS A 98 -18.02 -14.05 1.63
C LYS A 98 -17.54 -13.45 0.32
N ARG A 99 -16.23 -13.31 0.19
CA ARG A 99 -15.57 -12.88 -1.03
C ARG A 99 -16.00 -13.74 -2.22
N GLY A 100 -16.46 -13.06 -3.28
CA GLY A 100 -16.82 -13.69 -4.55
C GLY A 100 -15.65 -13.82 -5.52
N SER A 101 -15.95 -14.37 -6.71
CA SER A 101 -14.98 -14.44 -7.79
C SER A 101 -14.70 -13.05 -8.37
N ILE A 102 -13.44 -12.80 -8.74
CA ILE A 102 -12.99 -11.60 -9.45
C ILE A 102 -12.35 -11.93 -10.80
N GLY A 103 -12.43 -13.19 -11.21
CA GLY A 103 -11.76 -13.70 -12.42
C GLY A 103 -12.27 -13.10 -13.73
N GLU A 104 -13.45 -12.51 -13.76
CA GLU A 104 -14.01 -11.85 -14.94
C GLU A 104 -13.40 -10.47 -15.18
N VAL A 105 -12.91 -9.80 -14.14
CA VAL A 105 -12.23 -8.52 -14.29
C VAL A 105 -10.82 -8.75 -14.83
N ARG A 106 -10.49 -8.05 -15.90
CA ARG A 106 -9.17 -8.07 -16.52
C ARG A 106 -8.56 -6.67 -16.46
N PRO A 107 -7.80 -6.38 -15.39
CA PRO A 107 -7.15 -5.09 -15.28
C PRO A 107 -6.18 -4.83 -16.43
N SER A 108 -5.87 -3.57 -16.71
CA SER A 108 -4.86 -3.22 -17.70
C SER A 108 -3.56 -4.00 -17.47
N GLY A 109 -2.98 -4.52 -18.54
CA GLY A 109 -1.77 -5.35 -18.49
C GLY A 109 -1.97 -6.77 -17.96
N TRP A 110 -3.22 -7.23 -17.81
CA TRP A 110 -3.49 -8.57 -17.29
C TRP A 110 -2.87 -9.66 -18.16
N GLN A 111 -2.10 -10.51 -17.52
CA GLN A 111 -1.50 -11.69 -18.13
C GLN A 111 -1.36 -12.82 -17.11
N MET A 112 -1.28 -14.04 -17.60
CA MET A 112 -1.03 -15.22 -16.78
C MET A 112 0.39 -15.73 -17.01
N ALA A 113 1.16 -15.84 -15.92
CA ALA A 113 2.48 -16.46 -15.95
C ALA A 113 2.65 -17.34 -14.72
N LYS A 114 3.14 -18.55 -14.94
CA LYS A 114 3.39 -19.53 -13.86
C LYS A 114 4.88 -19.81 -13.75
N TYR A 115 5.38 -19.80 -12.51
CA TYR A 115 6.77 -20.13 -12.21
C TYR A 115 6.83 -20.94 -10.93
N ASP A 116 7.67 -21.98 -10.91
CA ASP A 116 7.80 -22.86 -9.74
C ASP A 116 8.43 -22.15 -8.51
N PHE A 117 9.23 -21.11 -8.75
CA PHE A 117 9.85 -20.33 -7.68
C PHE A 117 8.91 -19.27 -7.05
N VAL A 118 7.73 -19.06 -7.62
CA VAL A 118 6.72 -18.14 -7.08
C VAL A 118 5.79 -18.92 -6.15
N GLU A 119 5.63 -18.43 -4.93
CA GLU A 119 4.64 -18.97 -4.02
C GLU A 119 3.24 -18.90 -4.64
N GLY A 120 2.52 -20.04 -4.66
CA GLY A 120 1.24 -20.15 -5.38
C GLY A 120 1.36 -20.21 -6.90
N LYS A 121 2.58 -20.20 -7.45
CA LYS A 121 2.97 -20.37 -8.86
C LYS A 121 2.58 -19.22 -9.80
N TYR A 122 1.56 -18.46 -9.55
CA TYR A 122 1.15 -17.33 -10.40
C TYR A 122 1.92 -16.06 -10.04
N LEU A 123 2.68 -15.54 -11.00
CA LEU A 123 3.45 -14.30 -10.83
C LEU A 123 2.55 -13.08 -10.65
N PHE A 124 1.48 -12.99 -11.44
CA PHE A 124 0.57 -11.86 -11.43
C PHE A 124 -0.73 -12.20 -10.70
N ASN A 125 -1.19 -11.23 -9.93
CA ASN A 125 -2.46 -11.26 -9.21
C ASN A 125 -3.33 -10.08 -9.65
N ARG A 126 -4.65 -10.25 -9.52
CA ARG A 126 -5.57 -9.13 -9.43
C ARG A 126 -5.45 -8.57 -8.04
N CYS A 127 -4.87 -7.38 -7.92
CA CYS A 127 -4.64 -6.73 -6.63
C CYS A 127 -5.74 -5.68 -6.41
N HIS A 128 -6.48 -5.79 -5.30
CA HIS A 128 -7.35 -4.71 -4.86
C HIS A 128 -6.51 -3.50 -4.41
N LEU A 129 -6.93 -2.29 -4.78
CA LEU A 129 -6.38 -1.07 -4.19
C LEU A 129 -6.84 -0.95 -2.73
N LEU A 130 -8.15 -1.07 -2.50
CA LEU A 130 -8.73 -1.22 -1.16
C LEU A 130 -9.15 -2.69 -1.00
N GLY A 131 -8.52 -3.39 -0.06
CA GLY A 131 -8.73 -4.81 0.16
C GLY A 131 -10.18 -5.16 0.49
N TYR A 132 -10.63 -6.33 0.06
CA TYR A 132 -11.99 -6.82 0.31
C TYR A 132 -12.35 -6.82 1.80
N GLN A 133 -11.42 -7.18 2.67
CA GLN A 133 -11.62 -7.19 4.12
C GLN A 133 -11.92 -5.81 4.71
N LEU A 134 -11.63 -4.72 3.99
CA LEU A 134 -11.80 -3.35 4.45
C LEU A 134 -13.09 -2.72 3.96
N THR A 135 -13.49 -2.98 2.72
CA THR A 135 -14.58 -2.29 2.05
C THR A 135 -15.66 -3.22 1.48
N GLY A 136 -15.40 -4.52 1.41
CA GLY A 136 -16.31 -5.46 0.78
C GLY A 136 -16.45 -5.27 -0.74
N GLU A 137 -15.66 -4.39 -1.36
CA GLU A 137 -15.68 -4.14 -2.80
C GLU A 137 -14.96 -5.24 -3.55
N ASN A 138 -15.69 -6.05 -4.30
CA ASN A 138 -15.17 -7.30 -4.86
C ASN A 138 -14.68 -7.16 -6.31
N ALA A 139 -15.56 -7.20 -7.29
CA ALA A 139 -15.25 -7.26 -8.72
C ALA A 139 -15.39 -5.89 -9.40
N ASN A 140 -14.86 -4.86 -8.78
CA ASN A 140 -14.86 -3.50 -9.31
C ASN A 140 -13.58 -3.25 -10.12
N GLU A 141 -13.72 -2.99 -11.41
CA GLU A 141 -12.58 -2.70 -12.30
C GLU A 141 -11.77 -1.47 -11.90
N ARG A 142 -12.38 -0.52 -11.18
CA ARG A 142 -11.71 0.68 -10.66
C ARG A 142 -10.93 0.43 -9.36
N ASN A 143 -11.05 -0.76 -8.81
CA ASN A 143 -10.37 -1.19 -7.58
C ASN A 143 -9.41 -2.37 -7.80
N LEU A 144 -9.16 -2.76 -9.04
CA LEU A 144 -8.33 -3.92 -9.37
C LEU A 144 -7.22 -3.53 -10.35
N ILE A 145 -6.00 -3.84 -9.98
CA ILE A 145 -4.82 -3.68 -10.84
C ILE A 145 -4.16 -5.03 -11.10
N THR A 146 -3.39 -5.11 -12.18
CA THR A 146 -2.45 -6.20 -12.38
C THR A 146 -1.19 -5.89 -11.57
N GLY A 147 -0.90 -6.70 -10.59
CA GLY A 147 0.31 -6.59 -9.78
C GLY A 147 0.98 -7.93 -9.61
N THR A 148 2.22 -7.94 -9.13
CA THR A 148 2.88 -9.18 -8.77
C THR A 148 2.28 -9.74 -7.47
N ARG A 149 2.39 -11.06 -7.29
CA ARG A 149 2.03 -11.67 -6.01
C ARG A 149 2.85 -11.06 -4.85
N TYR A 150 4.10 -10.74 -5.09
CA TYR A 150 4.97 -10.10 -4.12
C TYR A 150 4.43 -8.73 -3.68
N LEU A 151 4.03 -7.88 -4.63
CA LEU A 151 3.37 -6.60 -4.33
C LEU A 151 2.11 -6.82 -3.50
N ASN A 152 1.26 -7.74 -3.93
CA ASN A 152 -0.04 -7.99 -3.30
C ASN A 152 0.11 -8.51 -1.85
N VAL A 153 0.97 -9.50 -1.64
CA VAL A 153 1.07 -10.23 -0.37
C VAL A 153 2.09 -9.63 0.60
N GLN A 154 3.21 -9.14 0.10
CA GLN A 154 4.28 -8.58 0.94
C GLN A 154 4.30 -7.06 0.96
N GLY A 155 3.88 -6.40 -0.12
CA GLY A 155 3.81 -4.95 -0.19
C GLY A 155 2.51 -4.39 0.41
N MET A 156 1.36 -4.88 -0.02
CA MET A 156 0.05 -4.29 0.33
C MET A 156 -0.63 -4.95 1.54
N LEU A 157 -0.67 -6.27 1.59
CA LEU A 157 -1.43 -7.01 2.61
C LEU A 157 -1.06 -6.66 4.06
N PRO A 158 0.20 -6.42 4.44
CA PRO A 158 0.53 -6.03 5.81
C PRO A 158 -0.16 -4.75 6.28
N PHE A 159 -0.31 -3.76 5.39
CA PHE A 159 -1.00 -2.51 5.69
C PHE A 159 -2.51 -2.70 5.75
N GLU A 160 -3.07 -3.49 4.84
CA GLU A 160 -4.50 -3.85 4.88
C GLU A 160 -4.86 -4.58 6.18
N ASN A 161 -4.03 -5.54 6.60
CA ASN A 161 -4.21 -6.26 7.85
C ASN A 161 -4.11 -5.34 9.07
N ALA A 162 -3.15 -4.41 9.08
CA ALA A 162 -3.01 -3.46 10.17
C ALA A 162 -4.25 -2.55 10.31
N VAL A 163 -4.83 -2.10 9.20
CA VAL A 163 -6.07 -1.32 9.20
C VAL A 163 -7.24 -2.16 9.71
N ALA A 164 -7.40 -3.39 9.21
CA ALA A 164 -8.47 -4.29 9.65
C ALA A 164 -8.37 -4.60 11.14
N ASP A 165 -7.18 -4.92 11.64
CA ASP A 165 -6.94 -5.22 13.05
C ASP A 165 -7.25 -4.02 13.95
N TYR A 166 -6.88 -2.81 13.53
CA TYR A 166 -7.20 -1.58 14.25
C TYR A 166 -8.72 -1.32 14.33
N VAL A 167 -9.41 -1.45 13.21
CA VAL A 167 -10.88 -1.28 13.17
C VAL A 167 -11.57 -2.33 14.02
N ASP A 168 -11.15 -3.60 13.93
CA ASP A 168 -11.73 -4.70 14.71
C ASP A 168 -11.50 -4.52 16.22
N ALA A 169 -10.32 -4.04 16.61
CA ALA A 169 -9.97 -3.85 18.01
C ALA A 169 -10.64 -2.63 18.64
N THR A 170 -10.87 -1.56 17.89
CA THR A 170 -11.28 -0.26 18.43
C THR A 170 -12.68 0.18 18.03
N GLY A 171 -13.21 -0.31 16.92
CA GLY A 171 -14.42 0.23 16.28
C GLY A 171 -14.24 1.62 15.68
N ASN A 172 -13.03 2.17 15.70
CA ASN A 172 -12.71 3.47 15.13
C ASN A 172 -12.52 3.38 13.60
N HIS A 173 -12.46 4.55 12.97
CA HIS A 173 -12.31 4.69 11.53
C HIS A 173 -10.87 5.00 11.13
N VAL A 174 -10.50 4.59 9.91
CA VAL A 174 -9.20 4.85 9.31
C VAL A 174 -9.40 5.46 7.93
N LEU A 175 -8.79 6.61 7.68
CA LEU A 175 -8.69 7.15 6.33
C LEU A 175 -7.64 6.35 5.56
N MET A 176 -8.03 5.79 4.42
CA MET A 176 -7.14 5.02 3.57
C MET A 176 -7.23 5.50 2.13
N ALA A 177 -6.11 5.95 1.58
CA ALA A 177 -5.97 6.33 0.19
C ALA A 177 -4.90 5.46 -0.47
N VAL A 178 -5.21 4.93 -1.63
CA VAL A 178 -4.31 4.09 -2.41
C VAL A 178 -4.26 4.58 -3.84
N THR A 179 -3.08 4.95 -4.29
CA THR A 179 -2.86 5.45 -5.64
C THR A 179 -1.79 4.60 -6.33
N PRO A 180 -2.13 3.86 -7.39
CA PRO A 180 -1.12 3.19 -8.20
C PRO A 180 -0.30 4.23 -8.96
N VAL A 181 1.00 4.04 -8.98
CA VAL A 181 1.95 4.90 -9.69
C VAL A 181 2.54 4.08 -10.84
N PHE A 182 2.37 4.57 -12.05
CA PHE A 182 2.85 3.91 -13.27
C PHE A 182 4.02 4.68 -13.88
N GLU A 183 4.89 3.95 -14.57
CA GLU A 183 5.96 4.49 -15.41
C GLU A 183 5.44 5.18 -16.68
#